data_b16abce3072b3ec3f3cfc6b556594133
#
_entry.id   b16abce3072b3ec3f3cfc6b556594133
#
_cell.length_a   1.000
_cell.length_b   1.000
_cell.length_c   1.000
_cell.angle_alpha   90.00
_cell.angle_beta   90.00
_cell.angle_gamma   90.00
#
_symmetry.space_group_name_H-M   'P 1'
#
loop_
_entity.id
_entity.type
_entity.pdbx_description
1 polymer ?
#
loop_
_entity_poly.entity_id
_entity_poly.type
_entity_poly.pdbx_seq_one_letter_code
_entity_poly.pdbx_strand_id
1 'polypeptide(L)'
;MEKQKLIKEVFSDYNTESNIKEAIIESLNLIKKVNVLEINIYSQSYIQIKELWFFEKFLKERFQFSNVDIKIKYSEEVTVKPIEKEWENLICYMIHKYPLMKPMILLKSTIEVNSKDILVKMKIKGADFLRGRKLDRELERVIYNLFGYKYKLDFIEVIDEKDELELAKKREFSKKQAIEKALEHMAIGEQIAEERTKKEGQKEGQKETVPMSPEDKKNRYQCTQNDRTKIT
;
A
#
# COMPACT_ATOMS: atom_id res chain seq x y z
N MET A 1 -9.87 -40.74 -0.03
CA MET A 1 -9.10 -39.77 -0.84
C MET A 1 -9.99 -38.56 -1.01
N GLU A 2 -9.64 -37.41 -0.42
CA GLU A 2 -10.36 -36.17 -0.70
C GLU A 2 -10.17 -35.79 -2.17
N LYS A 3 -11.28 -35.43 -2.81
CA LYS A 3 -11.29 -35.08 -4.22
C LYS A 3 -10.57 -33.72 -4.37
N GLN A 4 -9.40 -33.71 -4.97
CA GLN A 4 -8.67 -32.48 -5.27
C GLN A 4 -9.56 -31.60 -6.15
N LYS A 5 -9.71 -30.31 -5.79
CA LYS A 5 -10.58 -29.38 -6.50
C LYS A 5 -9.75 -28.35 -7.23
N LEU A 6 -10.17 -28.02 -8.45
CA LEU A 6 -9.57 -26.94 -9.21
C LEU A 6 -10.02 -25.58 -8.66
N ILE A 7 -9.19 -24.56 -8.84
CA ILE A 7 -9.55 -23.18 -8.44
C ILE A 7 -10.87 -22.75 -9.08
N LYS A 8 -11.08 -23.03 -10.37
CA LYS A 8 -12.34 -22.72 -11.08
C LYS A 8 -13.58 -23.40 -10.50
N GLU A 9 -13.43 -24.54 -9.84
CA GLU A 9 -14.54 -25.26 -9.21
C GLU A 9 -14.92 -24.67 -7.86
N VAL A 10 -13.93 -24.17 -7.11
CA VAL A 10 -14.12 -23.59 -5.79
C VAL A 10 -14.49 -22.11 -5.87
N PHE A 11 -13.88 -21.39 -6.81
CA PHE A 11 -14.08 -19.96 -7.03
C PHE A 11 -14.67 -19.72 -8.43
N SER A 12 -15.87 -20.25 -8.66
CA SER A 12 -16.55 -20.22 -9.97
C SER A 12 -16.85 -18.80 -10.47
N ASP A 13 -16.95 -17.84 -9.58
CA ASP A 13 -17.15 -16.42 -9.87
C ASP A 13 -15.84 -15.66 -10.22
N TYR A 14 -14.67 -16.32 -10.04
CA TYR A 14 -13.40 -15.78 -10.54
C TYR A 14 -13.28 -15.99 -12.05
N ASN A 15 -13.83 -15.05 -12.82
CA ASN A 15 -13.84 -15.15 -14.28
C ASN A 15 -12.59 -14.51 -14.91
N THR A 16 -11.58 -15.33 -15.22
CA THR A 16 -10.35 -14.96 -15.92
C THR A 16 -9.95 -16.06 -16.91
N GLU A 17 -9.20 -15.73 -17.94
CA GLU A 17 -8.65 -16.72 -18.90
C GLU A 17 -7.24 -17.20 -18.47
N SER A 18 -6.84 -16.97 -17.23
CA SER A 18 -5.50 -17.25 -16.75
C SER A 18 -5.28 -18.72 -16.34
N ASN A 19 -4.04 -19.18 -16.39
CA ASN A 19 -3.64 -20.55 -16.03
C ASN A 19 -3.94 -20.92 -14.58
N ILE A 20 -4.09 -19.94 -13.71
CA ILE A 20 -4.38 -20.17 -12.30
C ILE A 20 -5.70 -20.93 -12.08
N LYS A 21 -6.67 -20.80 -12.98
CA LYS A 21 -7.95 -21.53 -12.90
C LYS A 21 -7.80 -23.04 -12.89
N GLU A 22 -6.79 -23.52 -13.62
CA GLU A 22 -6.53 -24.95 -13.78
C GLU A 22 -5.63 -25.49 -12.66
N ALA A 23 -5.17 -24.62 -11.76
CA ALA A 23 -4.40 -25.07 -10.61
C ALA A 23 -5.29 -25.79 -9.58
N ILE A 24 -4.72 -26.79 -8.97
CA ILE A 24 -5.36 -27.63 -7.94
C ILE A 24 -5.12 -27.01 -6.57
N ILE A 25 -6.16 -26.89 -5.76
CA ILE A 25 -6.05 -26.49 -4.38
C ILE A 25 -5.62 -27.69 -3.56
N GLU A 26 -4.40 -27.67 -3.00
CA GLU A 26 -3.92 -28.70 -2.09
C GLU A 26 -4.44 -28.46 -0.66
N SER A 27 -4.44 -27.21 -0.22
CA SER A 27 -5.00 -26.84 1.09
C SER A 27 -5.43 -25.37 1.17
N LEU A 28 -6.41 -25.14 2.04
CA LEU A 28 -6.90 -23.80 2.44
C LEU A 28 -6.84 -23.73 3.97
N ASN A 29 -6.14 -22.74 4.50
CA ASN A 29 -6.02 -22.52 5.93
C ASN A 29 -6.39 -21.08 6.28
N LEU A 30 -7.42 -20.89 7.09
CA LEU A 30 -7.84 -19.56 7.56
C LEU A 30 -7.31 -19.29 8.97
N ILE A 31 -6.37 -18.37 9.09
CA ILE A 31 -5.85 -17.88 10.36
C ILE A 31 -6.80 -16.81 10.91
N LYS A 32 -7.84 -17.23 11.64
CA LYS A 32 -8.94 -16.38 12.11
C LYS A 32 -8.48 -15.16 12.92
N LYS A 33 -7.42 -15.28 13.76
CA LYS A 33 -6.94 -14.20 14.63
C LYS A 33 -6.49 -12.95 13.87
N VAL A 34 -5.92 -13.14 12.70
CA VAL A 34 -5.38 -12.05 11.84
C VAL A 34 -6.13 -11.93 10.52
N ASN A 35 -7.17 -12.74 10.31
CA ASN A 35 -7.98 -12.79 9.09
C ASN A 35 -7.13 -12.97 7.82
N VAL A 36 -6.19 -13.91 7.86
CA VAL A 36 -5.29 -14.24 6.74
C VAL A 36 -5.68 -15.60 6.17
N LEU A 37 -5.81 -15.67 4.85
CA LEU A 37 -6.02 -16.91 4.12
C LEU A 37 -4.70 -17.41 3.54
N GLU A 38 -4.29 -18.62 3.89
CA GLU A 38 -3.16 -19.33 3.28
C GLU A 38 -3.69 -20.36 2.28
N ILE A 39 -3.20 -20.29 1.05
CA ILE A 39 -3.59 -21.20 -0.02
C ILE A 39 -2.35 -21.89 -0.57
N ASN A 40 -2.34 -23.22 -0.49
CA ASN A 40 -1.34 -24.02 -1.19
C ASN A 40 -1.99 -24.56 -2.48
N ILE A 41 -1.36 -24.29 -3.61
CA ILE A 41 -1.82 -24.73 -4.92
C ILE A 41 -0.75 -25.55 -5.63
N TYR A 42 -1.20 -26.51 -6.42
CA TYR A 42 -0.36 -27.29 -7.32
C TYR A 42 -0.72 -26.93 -8.76
N SER A 43 0.28 -26.65 -9.58
CA SER A 43 0.05 -26.28 -10.98
C SER A 43 0.91 -27.09 -11.94
N GLN A 44 0.29 -27.53 -13.05
CA GLN A 44 0.94 -28.19 -14.17
C GLN A 44 1.40 -27.19 -15.25
N SER A 45 1.18 -25.91 -15.04
CA SER A 45 1.64 -24.83 -15.93
C SER A 45 2.19 -23.67 -15.14
N TYR A 46 3.10 -22.90 -15.74
CA TYR A 46 3.62 -21.69 -15.09
C TYR A 46 2.52 -20.64 -14.94
N ILE A 47 2.37 -20.14 -13.72
CA ILE A 47 1.43 -19.07 -13.36
C ILE A 47 2.23 -17.76 -13.29
N GLN A 48 1.81 -16.74 -14.03
CA GLN A 48 2.46 -15.44 -14.02
C GLN A 48 2.20 -14.72 -12.68
N ILE A 49 3.19 -13.98 -12.17
CA ILE A 49 3.05 -13.21 -10.93
C ILE A 49 1.85 -12.25 -10.97
N LYS A 50 1.58 -11.67 -12.14
CA LYS A 50 0.43 -10.79 -12.36
C LYS A 50 -0.92 -11.50 -12.15
N GLU A 51 -1.04 -12.75 -12.56
CA GLU A 51 -2.26 -13.57 -12.36
C GLU A 51 -2.47 -13.85 -10.87
N LEU A 52 -1.40 -14.13 -10.14
CA LEU A 52 -1.44 -14.34 -8.68
C LEU A 52 -1.92 -13.08 -7.97
N TRP A 53 -1.43 -11.92 -8.37
CA TRP A 53 -1.87 -10.66 -7.79
C TRP A 53 -3.36 -10.41 -8.02
N PHE A 54 -3.88 -10.65 -9.23
CA PHE A 54 -5.30 -10.52 -9.50
C PHE A 54 -6.14 -11.50 -8.70
N PHE A 55 -5.67 -12.74 -8.54
CA PHE A 55 -6.37 -13.72 -7.73
C PHE A 55 -6.37 -13.37 -6.23
N GLU A 56 -5.24 -12.92 -5.68
CA GLU A 56 -5.19 -12.41 -4.31
C GLU A 56 -6.15 -11.23 -4.11
N LYS A 57 -6.18 -10.30 -5.06
CA LYS A 57 -7.07 -9.14 -5.02
C LYS A 57 -8.53 -9.58 -5.01
N PHE A 58 -8.91 -10.48 -5.91
CA PHE A 58 -10.24 -11.06 -5.96
C PHE A 58 -10.65 -11.68 -4.61
N LEU A 59 -9.78 -12.50 -4.03
CA LEU A 59 -10.07 -13.15 -2.74
C LEU A 59 -10.21 -12.15 -1.59
N LYS A 60 -9.36 -11.12 -1.55
CA LYS A 60 -9.45 -10.06 -0.54
C LYS A 60 -10.76 -9.28 -0.65
N GLU A 61 -11.14 -8.89 -1.86
CA GLU A 61 -12.36 -8.12 -2.10
C GLU A 61 -13.62 -8.96 -1.86
N ARG A 62 -13.62 -10.20 -2.31
CA ARG A 62 -14.79 -11.11 -2.21
C ARG A 62 -15.08 -11.57 -0.79
N PHE A 63 -14.04 -11.90 -0.03
CA PHE A 63 -14.17 -12.52 1.30
C PHE A 63 -13.68 -11.62 2.43
N GLN A 64 -13.28 -10.38 2.13
CA GLN A 64 -12.83 -9.39 3.12
C GLN A 64 -11.63 -9.86 3.97
N PHE A 65 -10.70 -10.63 3.38
CA PHE A 65 -9.49 -11.04 4.08
C PHE A 65 -8.52 -9.85 4.22
N SER A 66 -7.83 -9.79 5.36
CA SER A 66 -6.77 -8.81 5.60
C SER A 66 -5.55 -9.06 4.71
N ASN A 67 -5.22 -10.34 4.51
CA ASN A 67 -4.18 -10.78 3.60
C ASN A 67 -4.48 -12.17 3.04
N VAL A 68 -3.88 -12.46 1.87
CA VAL A 68 -3.92 -13.79 1.26
C VAL A 68 -2.48 -14.19 0.95
N ASP A 69 -2.05 -15.34 1.42
CA ASP A 69 -0.72 -15.89 1.16
C ASP A 69 -0.85 -17.13 0.26
N ILE A 70 -0.36 -17.02 -0.96
CA ILE A 70 -0.38 -18.10 -1.94
C ILE A 70 1.00 -18.77 -1.96
N LYS A 71 1.01 -20.09 -1.88
CA LYS A 71 2.19 -20.92 -2.09
C LYS A 71 1.94 -21.85 -3.25
N ILE A 72 2.87 -21.88 -4.21
CA ILE A 72 2.75 -22.68 -5.42
C ILE A 72 3.75 -23.82 -5.38
N LYS A 73 3.25 -24.99 -5.72
CA LYS A 73 4.07 -26.16 -6.03
C LYS A 73 3.85 -26.47 -7.52
N TYR A 74 4.90 -26.44 -8.28
CA TYR A 74 4.85 -26.78 -9.69
C TYR A 74 5.13 -28.27 -9.92
N SER A 75 4.55 -28.84 -11.00
CA SER A 75 4.96 -30.12 -11.55
C SER A 75 6.42 -30.09 -11.98
N GLU A 76 7.11 -31.24 -11.92
CA GLU A 76 8.51 -31.37 -12.37
C GLU A 76 8.71 -31.00 -13.85
N GLU A 77 7.66 -31.09 -14.67
CA GLU A 77 7.69 -30.74 -16.09
C GLU A 77 7.60 -29.23 -16.34
N VAL A 78 7.23 -28.44 -15.34
CA VAL A 78 7.06 -26.99 -15.49
C VAL A 78 8.41 -26.27 -15.41
N THR A 79 8.79 -25.64 -16.49
CA THR A 79 9.94 -24.75 -16.48
C THR A 79 9.55 -23.41 -15.86
N VAL A 80 9.95 -23.22 -14.60
CA VAL A 80 9.78 -21.93 -13.92
C VAL A 80 10.75 -20.92 -14.51
N LYS A 81 10.24 -19.73 -14.83
CA LYS A 81 11.09 -18.67 -15.37
C LYS A 81 12.16 -18.27 -14.35
N PRO A 82 13.40 -17.98 -14.83
CA PRO A 82 14.45 -17.46 -13.96
C PRO A 82 14.00 -16.19 -13.23
N ILE A 83 14.38 -16.07 -11.98
CA ILE A 83 13.98 -14.96 -11.13
C ILE A 83 14.44 -13.60 -11.68
N GLU A 84 15.56 -13.57 -12.40
CA GLU A 84 16.07 -12.38 -13.06
C GLU A 84 15.07 -11.80 -14.07
N LYS A 85 14.34 -12.68 -14.78
CA LYS A 85 13.33 -12.27 -15.77
C LYS A 85 12.02 -11.84 -15.14
N GLU A 86 11.77 -12.29 -13.93
CA GLU A 86 10.54 -11.98 -13.17
C GLU A 86 10.76 -10.92 -12.07
N TRP A 87 11.99 -10.39 -11.93
CA TRP A 87 12.35 -9.48 -10.86
C TRP A 87 11.46 -8.24 -10.80
N GLU A 88 11.26 -7.58 -11.92
CA GLU A 88 10.41 -6.38 -11.99
C GLU A 88 8.95 -6.70 -11.62
N ASN A 89 8.40 -7.81 -12.13
CA ASN A 89 7.06 -8.26 -11.79
C ASN A 89 6.95 -8.61 -10.30
N LEU A 90 7.99 -9.21 -9.73
CA LEU A 90 8.05 -9.51 -8.30
C LEU A 90 8.06 -8.23 -7.45
N ILE A 91 8.83 -7.22 -7.83
CA ILE A 91 8.84 -5.95 -7.12
C ILE A 91 7.48 -5.25 -7.22
N CYS A 92 6.83 -5.25 -8.40
CA CYS A 92 5.48 -4.74 -8.56
C CYS A 92 4.47 -5.47 -7.64
N TYR A 93 4.56 -6.80 -7.56
CA TYR A 93 3.76 -7.59 -6.64
C TYR A 93 4.00 -7.20 -5.17
N MET A 94 5.26 -7.02 -4.77
CA MET A 94 5.64 -6.60 -3.42
C MET A 94 5.12 -5.19 -3.07
N ILE A 95 5.11 -4.27 -4.02
CA ILE A 95 4.55 -2.91 -3.83
C ILE A 95 3.06 -2.98 -3.45
N HIS A 96 2.31 -3.85 -4.09
CA HIS A 96 0.89 -4.03 -3.81
C HIS A 96 0.64 -4.81 -2.50
N LYS A 97 1.47 -5.81 -2.23
CA LYS A 97 1.29 -6.67 -1.05
C LYS A 97 1.80 -6.03 0.24
N TYR A 98 2.91 -5.32 0.19
CA TYR A 98 3.61 -4.75 1.35
C TYR A 98 3.96 -3.26 1.17
N PRO A 99 3.00 -2.37 0.90
CA PRO A 99 3.27 -0.96 0.59
C PRO A 99 4.03 -0.23 1.72
N LEU A 100 3.81 -0.62 2.96
CA LEU A 100 4.48 -0.03 4.14
C LEU A 100 5.98 -0.34 4.21
N MET A 101 6.46 -1.40 3.57
CA MET A 101 7.88 -1.76 3.50
C MET A 101 8.65 -0.97 2.45
N LYS A 102 7.94 -0.14 1.65
CA LYS A 102 8.52 0.71 0.60
C LYS A 102 9.29 -0.05 -0.48
N PRO A 103 8.82 -1.21 -1.00
CA PRO A 103 9.55 -1.98 -2.00
C PRO A 103 9.72 -1.23 -3.34
N MET A 104 8.99 -0.13 -3.56
CA MET A 104 9.17 0.77 -4.71
C MET A 104 10.60 1.29 -4.86
N ILE A 105 11.39 1.31 -3.79
CA ILE A 105 12.81 1.66 -3.81
C ILE A 105 13.60 0.71 -4.73
N LEU A 106 13.11 -0.52 -4.93
CA LEU A 106 13.73 -1.56 -5.74
C LEU A 106 13.34 -1.54 -7.23
N LEU A 107 12.44 -0.65 -7.68
CA LEU A 107 11.94 -0.63 -9.07
C LEU A 107 13.04 -0.47 -10.13
N LYS A 108 14.19 0.13 -9.78
CA LYS A 108 15.33 0.31 -10.68
C LYS A 108 16.53 -0.53 -10.28
N SER A 109 16.35 -1.49 -9.38
CA SER A 109 17.41 -2.39 -8.97
C SER A 109 17.62 -3.49 -10.01
N THR A 110 18.83 -4.01 -10.07
CA THR A 110 19.17 -5.23 -10.79
C THR A 110 19.58 -6.29 -9.79
N ILE A 111 19.51 -7.56 -10.19
CA ILE A 111 19.91 -8.65 -9.33
C ILE A 111 21.03 -9.48 -9.95
N GLU A 112 21.87 -10.04 -9.10
CA GLU A 112 22.79 -11.12 -9.43
C GLU A 112 22.37 -12.34 -8.63
N VAL A 113 22.08 -13.43 -9.34
CA VAL A 113 21.65 -14.69 -8.73
C VAL A 113 22.82 -15.65 -8.73
N ASN A 114 23.28 -16.04 -7.56
CA ASN A 114 24.20 -17.10 -7.32
C ASN A 114 23.44 -18.33 -6.79
N SER A 115 24.04 -19.50 -6.71
CA SER A 115 23.38 -20.77 -6.40
C SER A 115 22.40 -20.75 -5.22
N LYS A 116 22.65 -19.92 -4.21
CA LYS A 116 21.81 -19.80 -3.01
C LYS A 116 21.57 -18.36 -2.56
N ASP A 117 22.18 -17.40 -3.22
CA ASP A 117 22.16 -15.99 -2.81
C ASP A 117 21.66 -15.10 -3.96
N ILE A 118 20.90 -14.09 -3.62
CA ILE A 118 20.48 -13.02 -4.53
C ILE A 118 21.05 -11.72 -4.01
N LEU A 119 21.92 -11.11 -4.80
CA LEU A 119 22.47 -9.79 -4.52
C LEU A 119 21.68 -8.74 -5.28
N VAL A 120 20.95 -7.89 -4.55
CA VAL A 120 20.14 -6.81 -5.12
C VAL A 120 20.96 -5.54 -5.19
N LYS A 121 21.28 -5.09 -6.42
CA LYS A 121 22.04 -3.87 -6.70
C LYS A 121 21.08 -2.69 -6.84
N MET A 122 21.09 -1.81 -5.86
CA MET A 122 20.23 -0.63 -5.80
C MET A 122 20.95 0.59 -6.37
N LYS A 123 20.26 1.36 -7.21
CA LYS A 123 20.77 2.63 -7.76
C LYS A 123 20.52 3.84 -6.86
N ILE A 124 19.91 3.62 -5.70
CA ILE A 124 19.58 4.68 -4.73
C ILE A 124 19.93 4.24 -3.32
N LYS A 125 20.21 5.19 -2.43
CA LYS A 125 20.43 4.93 -1.00
C LYS A 125 19.16 4.41 -0.33
N GLY A 126 19.30 3.45 0.58
CA GLY A 126 18.18 2.88 1.34
C GLY A 126 18.32 1.42 1.71
N ALA A 127 19.46 0.77 1.50
CA ALA A 127 19.67 -0.64 1.84
C ALA A 127 19.39 -0.91 3.35
N ASP A 128 19.96 -0.10 4.24
CA ASP A 128 19.76 -0.26 5.68
C ASP A 128 18.30 0.01 6.10
N PHE A 129 17.62 0.93 5.43
CA PHE A 129 16.20 1.17 5.64
C PHE A 129 15.35 -0.07 5.27
N LEU A 130 15.67 -0.74 4.16
CA LEU A 130 14.95 -1.94 3.74
C LEU A 130 15.24 -3.12 4.66
N ARG A 131 16.50 -3.30 5.10
CA ARG A 131 16.87 -4.30 6.12
C ARG A 131 16.16 -4.04 7.44
N GLY A 132 16.13 -2.80 7.90
CA GLY A 132 15.42 -2.40 9.12
C GLY A 132 13.93 -2.71 9.07
N ARG A 133 13.33 -2.73 7.88
CA ARG A 133 11.93 -3.14 7.65
C ARG A 133 11.77 -4.62 7.34
N LYS A 134 12.85 -5.39 7.35
CA LYS A 134 12.87 -6.84 7.07
C LYS A 134 12.34 -7.18 5.67
N LEU A 135 12.51 -6.27 4.69
CA LEU A 135 12.07 -6.50 3.32
C LEU A 135 12.83 -7.65 2.65
N ASP A 136 14.09 -7.85 3.00
CA ASP A 136 14.91 -9.00 2.63
C ASP A 136 14.20 -10.32 2.95
N ARG A 137 13.77 -10.49 4.20
CA ARG A 137 13.09 -11.71 4.66
C ARG A 137 11.73 -11.92 4.00
N GLU A 138 10.99 -10.85 3.78
CA GLU A 138 9.69 -10.95 3.08
C GLU A 138 9.87 -11.30 1.62
N LEU A 139 10.89 -10.75 0.94
CA LEU A 139 11.24 -11.15 -0.42
C LEU A 139 11.67 -12.62 -0.49
N GLU A 140 12.55 -13.07 0.40
CA GLU A 140 12.95 -14.47 0.51
C GLU A 140 11.73 -15.39 0.67
N ARG A 141 10.79 -15.03 1.55
CA ARG A 141 9.55 -15.76 1.78
C ARG A 141 8.66 -15.81 0.55
N VAL A 142 8.48 -14.67 -0.13
CA VAL A 142 7.66 -14.59 -1.34
C VAL A 142 8.31 -15.37 -2.48
N ILE A 143 9.61 -15.27 -2.67
CA ILE A 143 10.34 -16.05 -3.67
C ILE A 143 10.17 -17.56 -3.41
N TYR A 144 10.32 -17.98 -2.16
CA TYR A 144 10.10 -19.38 -1.80
C TYR A 144 8.66 -19.83 -2.07
N ASN A 145 7.69 -19.02 -1.74
CA ASN A 145 6.28 -19.34 -1.95
C ASN A 145 5.88 -19.43 -3.42
N LEU A 146 6.44 -18.55 -4.27
CA LEU A 146 6.05 -18.46 -5.68
C LEU A 146 6.89 -19.33 -6.61
N PHE A 147 8.17 -19.56 -6.27
CA PHE A 147 9.11 -20.26 -7.14
C PHE A 147 9.64 -21.58 -6.55
N GLY A 148 9.41 -21.82 -5.26
CA GLY A 148 9.90 -23.00 -4.56
C GLY A 148 11.40 -22.96 -4.19
N TYR A 149 12.13 -21.90 -4.54
CA TYR A 149 13.56 -21.78 -4.28
C TYR A 149 13.86 -21.05 -2.98
N LYS A 150 14.83 -21.57 -2.22
CA LYS A 150 15.34 -20.91 -1.00
C LYS A 150 16.59 -20.12 -1.36
N TYR A 151 16.44 -18.80 -1.45
CA TYR A 151 17.54 -17.87 -1.58
C TYR A 151 17.73 -17.09 -0.29
N LYS A 152 18.98 -16.68 -0.05
CA LYS A 152 19.31 -15.62 0.89
C LYS A 152 19.48 -14.33 0.10
N LEU A 153 18.89 -13.25 0.55
CA LEU A 153 18.84 -11.99 -0.18
C LEU A 153 19.61 -10.90 0.58
N ASP A 154 20.45 -10.16 -0.14
CA ASP A 154 21.13 -9.00 0.41
C ASP A 154 21.03 -7.79 -0.53
N PHE A 155 21.06 -6.59 0.07
CA PHE A 155 21.00 -5.32 -0.66
C PHE A 155 22.34 -4.62 -0.67
N ILE A 156 22.81 -4.20 -1.86
CA ILE A 156 23.97 -3.32 -1.99
C ILE A 156 23.60 -2.06 -2.76
N GLU A 157 24.20 -0.96 -2.39
CA GLU A 157 24.03 0.33 -3.06
C GLU A 157 25.14 0.50 -4.09
N VAL A 158 24.76 0.56 -5.38
CA VAL A 158 25.65 0.84 -6.50
C VAL A 158 25.21 2.17 -7.08
N ILE A 159 25.75 3.25 -6.52
CA ILE A 159 25.35 4.60 -6.88
C ILE A 159 26.42 5.20 -7.79
N ASP A 160 26.04 5.54 -9.01
CA ASP A 160 26.87 6.34 -9.89
C ASP A 160 26.84 7.80 -9.43
N GLU A 161 28.01 8.46 -9.36
CA GLU A 161 28.12 9.89 -8.99
C GLU A 161 27.20 10.79 -9.86
N LYS A 162 27.01 10.43 -11.12
CA LYS A 162 26.10 11.14 -12.03
C LYS A 162 24.63 11.01 -11.62
N ASP A 163 24.23 9.81 -11.21
CA ASP A 163 22.85 9.54 -10.75
C ASP A 163 22.58 10.25 -9.40
N GLU A 164 23.58 10.34 -8.52
CA GLU A 164 23.47 11.07 -7.25
C GLU A 164 23.27 12.57 -7.49
N LEU A 165 24.01 13.15 -8.43
CA LEU A 165 23.89 14.57 -8.79
C LEU A 165 22.52 14.89 -9.42
N GLU A 166 22.00 14.02 -10.29
CA GLU A 166 20.65 14.17 -10.86
C GLU A 166 19.55 14.04 -9.81
N LEU A 167 19.70 13.09 -8.90
CA LEU A 167 18.77 12.92 -7.78
C LEU A 167 18.77 14.12 -6.83
N ALA A 168 19.95 14.67 -6.54
CA ALA A 168 20.09 15.89 -5.74
C ALA A 168 19.38 17.07 -6.42
N LYS A 169 19.60 17.29 -7.71
CA LYS A 169 18.92 18.36 -8.51
C LYS A 169 17.39 18.17 -8.50
N LYS A 170 16.90 16.95 -8.69
CA LYS A 170 15.45 16.65 -8.66
C LYS A 170 14.84 16.91 -7.28
N ARG A 171 15.55 16.57 -6.21
CA ARG A 171 15.12 16.86 -4.82
C ARG A 171 15.07 18.34 -4.52
N GLU A 172 16.07 19.10 -4.95
CA GLU A 172 16.09 20.57 -4.80
C GLU A 172 14.95 21.23 -5.59
N PHE A 173 14.73 20.80 -6.83
CA PHE A 173 13.62 21.29 -7.64
C PHE A 173 12.26 20.99 -7.01
N SER A 174 12.05 19.77 -6.53
CA SER A 174 10.82 19.39 -5.84
C SER A 174 10.61 20.17 -4.54
N LYS A 175 11.69 20.40 -3.76
CA LYS A 175 11.62 21.26 -2.57
C LYS A 175 11.25 22.71 -2.91
N LYS A 176 11.85 23.28 -3.97
CA LYS A 176 11.52 24.64 -4.43
C LYS A 176 10.05 24.75 -4.83
N GLN A 177 9.55 23.79 -5.61
CA GLN A 177 8.12 23.76 -5.98
C GLN A 177 7.19 23.61 -4.76
N ALA A 178 7.56 22.79 -3.79
CA ALA A 178 6.76 22.63 -2.58
C ALA A 178 6.71 23.92 -1.74
N ILE A 179 7.85 24.63 -1.64
CA ILE A 179 7.92 25.93 -0.96
C ILE A 179 7.10 26.97 -1.71
N GLU A 180 7.21 27.04 -3.03
CA GLU A 180 6.47 27.98 -3.88
C GLU A 180 4.95 27.79 -3.72
N LYS A 181 4.47 26.54 -3.81
CA LYS A 181 3.07 26.21 -3.55
C LYS A 181 2.62 26.55 -2.12
N ALA A 182 3.48 26.33 -1.13
CA ALA A 182 3.15 26.69 0.25
C ALA A 182 3.02 28.21 0.42
N LEU A 183 3.89 28.99 -0.22
CA LEU A 183 3.83 30.45 -0.22
C LEU A 183 2.57 30.97 -0.94
N GLU A 184 2.21 30.37 -2.08
CA GLU A 184 0.96 30.71 -2.77
C GLU A 184 -0.27 30.43 -1.90
N HIS A 185 -0.30 29.30 -1.21
CA HIS A 185 -1.40 28.97 -0.27
C HIS A 185 -1.45 29.93 0.93
N MET A 186 -0.29 30.38 1.44
CA MET A 186 -0.25 31.38 2.51
C MET A 186 -0.76 32.75 2.05
N ALA A 187 -0.33 33.20 0.85
CA ALA A 187 -0.80 34.46 0.28
C ALA A 187 -2.31 34.48 0.02
N ILE A 188 -2.87 33.37 -0.45
CA ILE A 188 -4.32 33.21 -0.61
C ILE A 188 -5.03 33.24 0.74
N GLY A 189 -4.44 32.59 1.76
CA GLY A 189 -4.95 32.58 3.13
C GLY A 189 -5.02 33.99 3.74
N GLU A 190 -3.97 34.80 3.53
CA GLU A 190 -3.92 36.20 3.97
C GLU A 190 -4.96 37.06 3.28
N GLN A 191 -5.13 36.92 1.96
CA GLN A 191 -6.18 37.65 1.21
C GLN A 191 -7.58 37.34 1.70
N ILE A 192 -7.86 36.05 1.98
CA ILE A 192 -9.16 35.64 2.53
C ILE A 192 -9.39 36.21 3.93
N ALA A 193 -8.34 36.26 4.75
CA ALA A 193 -8.42 36.85 6.09
C ALA A 193 -8.68 38.36 6.06
N GLU A 194 -8.01 39.08 5.15
CA GLU A 194 -8.24 40.53 4.94
C GLU A 194 -9.65 40.83 4.40
N GLU A 195 -10.18 40.00 3.50
CA GLU A 195 -11.56 40.16 3.02
C GLU A 195 -12.60 39.89 4.11
N ARG A 196 -12.35 38.97 5.02
CA ARG A 196 -13.24 38.69 6.17
C ARG A 196 -13.26 39.87 7.16
N THR A 197 -12.09 40.41 7.48
CA THR A 197 -11.99 41.56 8.38
C THR A 197 -12.65 42.82 7.79
N LYS A 198 -12.54 43.05 6.46
CA LYS A 198 -13.25 44.13 5.74
C LYS A 198 -14.77 43.95 5.75
N LYS A 199 -15.28 42.71 5.64
CA LYS A 199 -16.72 42.40 5.68
C LYS A 199 -17.31 42.50 7.09
N GLU A 200 -16.54 42.19 8.12
CA GLU A 200 -16.98 42.35 9.52
C GLU A 200 -17.00 43.82 9.95
N GLY A 201 -16.02 44.60 9.55
CA GLY A 201 -16.01 46.08 9.81
C GLY A 201 -17.15 46.85 9.14
N GLN A 202 -17.71 46.33 8.03
CA GLN A 202 -18.87 46.95 7.38
C GLN A 202 -20.22 46.56 8.04
N LYS A 203 -20.27 45.48 8.83
CA LYS A 203 -21.49 45.09 9.55
C LYS A 203 -21.67 45.76 10.89
N GLU A 204 -20.63 46.31 11.49
CA GLU A 204 -20.76 47.05 12.76
C GLU A 204 -21.31 48.49 12.59
N GLY A 205 -21.33 49.03 11.38
CA GLY A 205 -21.87 50.35 11.08
C GLY A 205 -23.40 50.44 10.91
N GLN A 206 -24.13 49.31 10.95
CA GLN A 206 -25.58 49.29 10.80
C GLN A 206 -26.28 48.50 11.90
N LYS A 207 -26.00 48.76 13.17
CA LYS A 207 -26.88 48.37 14.26
C LYS A 207 -27.87 49.51 14.54
N GLU A 208 -28.96 49.52 13.84
CA GLU A 208 -30.18 50.19 14.30
C GLU A 208 -30.56 49.57 15.64
N THR A 209 -30.64 50.41 16.69
CA THR A 209 -31.13 50.06 18.01
C THR A 209 -32.63 49.89 17.93
N VAL A 210 -33.08 48.65 17.77
CA VAL A 210 -34.48 48.28 18.00
C VAL A 210 -34.68 48.14 19.51
N PRO A 211 -35.60 48.89 20.16
CA PRO A 211 -35.83 48.75 21.59
C PRO A 211 -36.51 47.41 21.91
N MET A 212 -35.83 46.57 22.66
CA MET A 212 -36.33 45.28 23.13
C MET A 212 -37.53 45.43 24.09
N SER A 213 -38.62 44.72 23.82
CA SER A 213 -39.81 44.63 24.64
C SER A 213 -39.52 43.92 26.00
N PRO A 214 -40.29 44.24 27.03
CA PRO A 214 -40.09 43.66 28.40
C PRO A 214 -40.22 42.15 28.49
N GLU A 215 -40.84 41.48 27.52
CA GLU A 215 -41.08 40.03 27.53
C GLU A 215 -39.84 39.21 27.15
N ASP A 216 -38.92 39.75 26.37
CA ASP A 216 -37.70 39.05 25.92
C ASP A 216 -36.64 38.90 27.04
N LYS A 217 -36.76 39.64 28.11
CA LYS A 217 -35.84 39.54 29.26
C LYS A 217 -36.10 38.34 30.17
N LYS A 218 -37.31 37.77 30.13
CA LYS A 218 -37.66 36.62 31.01
C LYS A 218 -37.16 35.26 30.50
N ASN A 219 -36.99 35.12 29.18
CA ASN A 219 -36.56 33.84 28.59
C ASN A 219 -35.03 33.56 28.64
N ARG A 220 -34.23 34.56 28.95
CA ARG A 220 -32.76 34.38 29.02
C ARG A 220 -32.26 33.77 30.33
N TYR A 221 -33.07 33.80 31.37
CA TYR A 221 -32.71 33.25 32.70
C TYR A 221 -33.06 31.78 32.90
N GLN A 222 -33.87 31.18 32.03
CA GLN A 222 -34.25 29.77 32.17
C GLN A 222 -33.36 28.79 31.42
N CYS A 223 -32.49 29.28 30.52
CA CYS A 223 -31.62 28.39 29.70
C CYS A 223 -30.28 28.05 30.37
N THR A 224 -29.92 28.69 31.49
CA THR A 224 -28.61 28.49 32.13
C THR A 224 -28.65 27.59 33.37
N GLN A 225 -29.79 27.00 33.73
CA GLN A 225 -29.91 26.12 34.91
C GLN A 225 -30.00 24.61 34.58
N ASN A 226 -30.12 24.22 33.30
CA ASN A 226 -30.32 22.80 32.94
C ASN A 226 -29.05 22.04 32.53
N ASP A 227 -27.87 22.67 32.52
CA ASP A 227 -26.63 22.00 32.10
C ASP A 227 -25.69 21.55 33.23
N ARG A 228 -26.20 21.50 34.50
CA ARG A 228 -25.35 21.12 35.66
C ARG A 228 -25.74 19.83 36.38
N THR A 229 -26.53 18.97 35.80
CA THR A 229 -26.82 17.66 36.42
C THR A 229 -26.79 16.55 35.39
N LYS A 230 -25.58 16.08 35.01
CA LYS A 230 -25.34 14.72 34.52
C LYS A 230 -23.81 14.46 34.38
N ILE A 231 -23.13 14.36 35.55
CA ILE A 231 -21.89 13.56 35.65
C ILE A 231 -21.90 12.99 37.08
N THR A 232 -22.33 11.77 37.20
CA THR A 232 -21.92 10.77 38.19
C THR A 232 -21.94 9.43 37.50
#